data_78285a44a0ce7fe54619dba5e161a5ad
#
_entry.id   78285a44a0ce7fe54619dba5e161a5ad
#
_cell.length_a   1.000
_cell.length_b   1.000
_cell.length_c   1.000
_cell.angle_alpha   90.00
_cell.angle_beta   90.00
_cell.angle_gamma   90.00
#
_symmetry.space_group_name_H-M   'P 1'
#
loop_
_entity.id
_entity.type
_entity.pdbx_description
1 polymer ?
#
loop_
_entity_poly.entity_id
_entity_poly.type
_entity_poly.pdbx_seq_one_letter_code
_entity_poly.pdbx_strand_id
1 'polypeptide(L)'
;MINGKTLIDLGYKPSKWFSSVIEYANTNDLSTEQLHSHISSILPKIVEPLSNPIDFHKNILADNEHELKNIKSVYEAMNSLLTTPTVVDAAVMPDACPTGKDEIPVGGIIATKNAIHPRMHSADICCSVMATDLGYTDPRKVMNVAFETTHFGIGGRDRNDQLIRLPTDLKEKIQNNYYLNSDKSLKYAHSHLGTQGDGNHFLFVGISKSNNHTYLVTHHGSRGFGANLYNEGVYKAELFRKEIAPNVGGKNAWIPFDTKEGQDYWEALQIVREWTKVNHESLHDSIRNKVKSSVDSERFWNEHNFVFKKDDVFYHAKGATPMGDSFVPDSYNGLRLIPLNMSQSILVMKGLKNSNSLGFAPHGAGRNFSRSEHKRTKLVDKTSEQLFYEETDGLDVRFFSGKIDISELPSAYKNADKIKEQIRHFNLGTVVDEIYPYGCIMAGHIDKPWRRK
;
A
#
# COMPACT_ATOMS: atom_id res chain seq x y z
N MET A 1 34.35 35.74 -24.96
CA MET A 1 32.89 35.57 -24.93
C MET A 1 32.58 34.06 -24.90
N ILE A 2 31.92 33.62 -23.85
CA ILE A 2 31.54 32.22 -23.63
C ILE A 2 30.35 31.88 -24.48
N ASN A 3 30.36 30.70 -25.12
CA ASN A 3 29.27 30.20 -25.95
C ASN A 3 29.07 28.68 -25.74
N GLY A 4 28.09 28.07 -26.41
CA GLY A 4 27.80 26.65 -26.24
C GLY A 4 28.96 25.71 -26.60
N LYS A 5 29.75 26.08 -27.59
CA LYS A 5 30.97 25.32 -27.95
C LYS A 5 32.00 25.37 -26.82
N THR A 6 32.18 26.53 -26.19
CA THR A 6 33.09 26.69 -25.03
C THR A 6 32.72 25.73 -23.91
N LEU A 7 31.41 25.57 -23.59
CA LEU A 7 30.97 24.63 -22.56
C LEU A 7 31.19 23.16 -22.95
N ILE A 8 30.99 22.83 -24.24
CA ILE A 8 31.26 21.48 -24.76
C ILE A 8 32.73 21.15 -24.70
N ASP A 9 33.62 22.08 -25.11
CA ASP A 9 35.07 21.94 -25.05
C ASP A 9 35.59 21.79 -23.62
N LEU A 10 34.86 22.34 -22.63
CA LEU A 10 35.07 22.16 -21.19
C LEU A 10 34.52 20.83 -20.65
N GLY A 11 33.93 19.97 -21.48
CA GLY A 11 33.44 18.64 -21.13
C GLY A 11 31.96 18.58 -20.70
N TYR A 12 31.24 19.67 -20.76
CA TYR A 12 29.82 19.69 -20.41
C TYR A 12 28.95 19.20 -21.57
N LYS A 13 27.95 18.39 -21.29
CA LYS A 13 26.97 17.95 -22.29
C LYS A 13 25.90 19.04 -22.52
N PRO A 14 25.48 19.26 -23.78
CA PRO A 14 24.39 20.21 -24.08
C PRO A 14 23.17 20.00 -23.20
N SER A 15 22.69 21.06 -22.57
CA SER A 15 21.60 21.03 -21.61
C SER A 15 20.81 22.34 -21.61
N LYS A 16 19.61 22.33 -21.03
CA LYS A 16 18.74 23.52 -20.91
C LYS A 16 19.41 24.65 -20.13
N TRP A 17 20.31 24.36 -19.23
CA TRP A 17 21.02 25.36 -18.41
C TRP A 17 22.13 26.12 -19.21
N PHE A 18 22.53 25.64 -20.39
CA PHE A 18 23.59 26.30 -21.20
C PHE A 18 23.26 27.77 -21.45
N SER A 19 22.03 28.09 -21.86
CA SER A 19 21.65 29.47 -22.21
C SER A 19 21.77 30.42 -21.02
N SER A 20 21.27 30.02 -19.84
CA SER A 20 21.34 30.85 -18.63
C SER A 20 22.77 31.04 -18.11
N VAL A 21 23.60 29.98 -18.19
CA VAL A 21 25.02 30.07 -17.81
C VAL A 21 25.81 30.94 -18.80
N ILE A 22 25.56 30.80 -20.09
CA ILE A 22 26.21 31.63 -21.11
C ILE A 22 25.88 33.10 -20.91
N GLU A 23 24.62 33.42 -20.71
CA GLU A 23 24.15 34.78 -20.41
C GLU A 23 24.81 35.32 -19.14
N TYR A 24 24.73 34.59 -18.03
CA TYR A 24 25.32 35.00 -16.77
C TYR A 24 26.85 35.21 -16.87
N ALA A 25 27.56 34.26 -17.51
CA ALA A 25 28.99 34.29 -17.64
C ALA A 25 29.49 35.47 -18.52
N ASN A 26 28.79 35.78 -19.60
CA ASN A 26 29.11 36.91 -20.46
C ASN A 26 28.76 38.27 -19.82
N THR A 27 27.65 38.32 -19.05
CA THR A 27 27.27 39.53 -18.33
C THR A 27 28.24 39.89 -17.21
N ASN A 28 28.83 38.88 -16.57
CA ASN A 28 29.76 39.08 -15.42
C ASN A 28 31.23 38.89 -15.80
N ASP A 29 31.56 38.72 -17.10
CA ASP A 29 32.90 38.52 -17.65
C ASP A 29 33.74 37.47 -16.89
N LEU A 30 33.12 36.28 -16.66
CA LEU A 30 33.72 35.23 -15.84
C LEU A 30 34.94 34.62 -16.49
N SER A 31 36.02 34.42 -15.69
CA SER A 31 37.14 33.54 -16.08
C SER A 31 36.67 32.07 -16.18
N THR A 32 37.48 31.23 -16.81
CA THR A 32 37.17 29.78 -16.92
C THR A 32 37.00 29.11 -15.55
N GLU A 33 37.78 29.47 -14.55
CA GLU A 33 37.73 28.95 -13.19
C GLU A 33 36.43 29.39 -12.49
N GLN A 34 36.06 30.68 -12.64
CA GLN A 34 34.82 31.24 -12.11
C GLN A 34 33.60 30.61 -12.79
N LEU A 35 33.66 30.34 -14.09
CA LEU A 35 32.64 29.66 -14.87
C LEU A 35 32.44 28.22 -14.35
N HIS A 36 33.51 27.46 -14.12
CA HIS A 36 33.43 26.11 -13.52
C HIS A 36 32.82 26.16 -12.11
N SER A 37 33.23 27.11 -11.29
CA SER A 37 32.66 27.30 -9.94
C SER A 37 31.15 27.61 -10.00
N HIS A 38 30.78 28.54 -10.88
CA HIS A 38 29.35 28.89 -11.09
C HIS A 38 28.55 27.69 -11.59
N ILE A 39 29.01 26.99 -12.63
CA ILE A 39 28.37 25.79 -13.13
C ILE A 39 28.21 24.74 -12.02
N SER A 40 29.24 24.50 -11.24
CA SER A 40 29.21 23.55 -10.12
C SER A 40 28.25 23.95 -9.04
N SER A 41 27.96 25.26 -8.86
CA SER A 41 26.99 25.75 -7.88
C SER A 41 25.53 25.60 -8.31
N ILE A 42 25.27 25.57 -9.62
CA ILE A 42 23.91 25.47 -10.19
C ILE A 42 23.53 24.06 -10.65
N LEU A 43 24.55 23.23 -10.98
CA LEU A 43 24.28 21.83 -11.34
C LEU A 43 23.87 21.03 -10.10
N PRO A 44 22.83 20.22 -10.19
CA PRO A 44 22.48 19.33 -9.10
C PRO A 44 23.65 18.41 -8.79
N LYS A 45 23.94 18.22 -7.50
CA LYS A 45 24.94 17.23 -7.08
C LYS A 45 24.45 15.85 -7.46
N ILE A 46 25.24 15.15 -8.27
CA ILE A 46 24.94 13.76 -8.62
C ILE A 46 25.08 12.89 -7.36
N VAL A 47 24.06 12.12 -7.10
CA VAL A 47 23.97 11.17 -5.98
C VAL A 47 24.20 9.76 -6.53
N GLU A 48 25.24 9.10 -6.04
CA GLU A 48 25.60 7.75 -6.46
C GLU A 48 24.94 6.68 -5.57
N PRO A 49 24.66 5.48 -6.11
CA PRO A 49 24.21 4.36 -5.30
C PRO A 49 25.29 3.97 -4.27
N LEU A 50 24.85 3.42 -3.14
CA LEU A 50 25.76 2.88 -2.14
C LEU A 50 26.50 1.68 -2.72
N SER A 51 27.79 1.54 -2.38
CA SER A 51 28.63 0.41 -2.85
C SER A 51 28.15 -0.93 -2.27
N ASN A 52 27.57 -0.92 -1.08
CA ASN A 52 26.98 -2.08 -0.43
C ASN A 52 25.59 -1.70 0.12
N PRO A 53 24.63 -2.66 0.17
CA PRO A 53 23.37 -2.43 0.84
C PRO A 53 23.59 -2.18 2.34
N ILE A 54 22.76 -1.33 2.94
CA ILE A 54 22.71 -1.23 4.40
C ILE A 54 22.09 -2.51 4.98
N ASP A 55 22.40 -2.84 6.23
CA ASP A 55 21.74 -3.93 6.95
C ASP A 55 20.27 -3.62 7.21
N PHE A 56 19.45 -4.66 7.43
CA PHE A 56 18.04 -4.51 7.74
C PHE A 56 17.54 -5.55 8.75
N HIS A 57 16.45 -5.24 9.42
CA HIS A 57 15.84 -6.10 10.44
C HIS A 57 15.02 -7.24 9.81
N LYS A 58 15.29 -8.46 10.22
CA LYS A 58 14.73 -9.70 9.66
C LYS A 58 13.77 -10.34 10.66
N ASN A 59 12.50 -9.96 10.63
CA ASN A 59 11.47 -10.47 11.55
C ASN A 59 10.65 -11.59 10.90
N ILE A 60 11.30 -12.60 10.32
CA ILE A 60 10.67 -13.72 9.63
C ILE A 60 11.46 -15.01 9.79
N LEU A 61 10.76 -16.12 10.03
CA LEU A 61 11.30 -17.46 10.05
C LEU A 61 10.59 -18.33 9.01
N ALA A 62 11.32 -19.27 8.41
CA ALA A 62 10.76 -20.26 7.49
C ALA A 62 10.31 -21.51 8.26
N ASP A 63 9.13 -22.03 7.92
CA ASP A 63 8.61 -23.29 8.44
C ASP A 63 9.02 -24.49 7.57
N ASN A 64 9.41 -24.24 6.32
CA ASN A 64 9.73 -25.28 5.35
C ASN A 64 10.66 -24.74 4.24
N GLU A 65 11.15 -25.62 3.39
CA GLU A 65 12.09 -25.29 2.31
C GLU A 65 11.52 -24.29 1.30
N HIS A 66 10.22 -24.37 1.00
CA HIS A 66 9.58 -23.44 0.07
C HIS A 66 9.55 -22.01 0.64
N GLU A 67 9.19 -21.87 1.91
CA GLU A 67 9.25 -20.58 2.60
C GLU A 67 10.68 -20.04 2.71
N LEU A 68 11.65 -20.90 2.96
CA LEU A 68 13.07 -20.51 2.97
C LEU A 68 13.51 -19.94 1.61
N LYS A 69 13.05 -20.53 0.50
CA LYS A 69 13.31 -20.02 -0.85
C LYS A 69 12.65 -18.66 -1.07
N ASN A 70 11.40 -18.48 -0.61
CA ASN A 70 10.72 -17.20 -0.69
C ASN A 70 11.45 -16.12 0.12
N ILE A 71 11.90 -16.43 1.35
CA ILE A 71 12.66 -15.51 2.21
C ILE A 71 13.98 -15.10 1.55
N LYS A 72 14.70 -16.02 0.91
CA LYS A 72 15.91 -15.69 0.14
C LYS A 72 15.60 -14.66 -0.95
N SER A 73 14.53 -14.87 -1.72
CA SER A 73 14.11 -13.92 -2.76
C SER A 73 13.68 -12.56 -2.18
N VAL A 74 13.04 -12.55 -0.99
CA VAL A 74 12.74 -11.31 -0.25
C VAL A 74 14.02 -10.58 0.12
N TYR A 75 15.03 -11.28 0.65
CA TYR A 75 16.31 -10.67 1.05
C TYR A 75 17.12 -10.16 -0.15
N GLU A 76 17.09 -10.88 -1.27
CA GLU A 76 17.71 -10.42 -2.52
C GLU A 76 17.07 -9.11 -3.03
N ALA A 77 15.74 -9.02 -3.02
CA ALA A 77 15.02 -7.81 -3.37
C ALA A 77 15.31 -6.66 -2.42
N MET A 78 15.32 -6.91 -1.11
CA MET A 78 15.70 -5.89 -0.11
C MET A 78 17.13 -5.40 -0.33
N ASN A 79 18.10 -6.29 -0.46
CA ASN A 79 19.48 -5.90 -0.69
C ASN A 79 19.66 -5.01 -1.93
N SER A 80 18.92 -5.27 -3.02
CA SER A 80 18.93 -4.41 -4.20
C SER A 80 18.39 -3.00 -3.91
N LEU A 81 17.28 -2.91 -3.16
CA LEU A 81 16.67 -1.62 -2.79
C LEU A 81 17.53 -0.83 -1.81
N LEU A 82 18.23 -1.52 -0.90
CA LEU A 82 19.01 -0.93 0.19
C LEU A 82 20.38 -0.36 -0.27
N THR A 83 20.71 -0.45 -1.56
CA THR A 83 21.81 0.32 -2.17
C THR A 83 21.39 1.76 -2.53
N THR A 84 20.11 2.11 -2.35
CA THR A 84 19.61 3.45 -2.65
C THR A 84 20.12 4.46 -1.63
N PRO A 85 20.73 5.57 -2.05
CA PRO A 85 21.45 6.47 -1.14
C PRO A 85 20.57 7.25 -0.14
N THR A 86 19.27 7.29 -0.36
CA THR A 86 18.30 7.92 0.53
C THR A 86 17.83 7.02 1.68
N VAL A 87 18.12 5.71 1.60
CA VAL A 87 17.68 4.73 2.60
C VAL A 87 18.54 4.84 3.87
N VAL A 88 17.88 4.83 5.03
CA VAL A 88 18.52 4.94 6.34
C VAL A 88 18.26 3.73 7.25
N ASP A 89 17.16 3.00 7.02
CA ASP A 89 16.84 1.79 7.78
C ASP A 89 15.79 0.94 7.04
N ALA A 90 15.64 -0.34 7.36
CA ALA A 90 14.63 -1.19 6.77
C ALA A 90 14.29 -2.40 7.64
N ALA A 91 13.10 -2.99 7.41
CA ALA A 91 12.67 -4.21 8.09
C ALA A 91 11.81 -5.09 7.17
N VAL A 92 11.74 -6.38 7.47
CA VAL A 92 10.76 -7.30 6.89
C VAL A 92 9.97 -7.99 7.98
N MET A 93 8.69 -8.25 7.72
CA MET A 93 7.72 -8.83 8.65
C MET A 93 7.48 -10.32 8.36
N PRO A 94 6.86 -11.08 9.30
CA PRO A 94 6.60 -12.52 9.16
C PRO A 94 5.82 -12.92 7.91
N ASP A 95 4.93 -12.05 7.44
CA ASP A 95 4.12 -12.25 6.25
C ASP A 95 4.87 -11.94 4.93
N ALA A 96 6.16 -11.60 4.99
CA ALA A 96 6.88 -11.18 3.81
C ALA A 96 6.89 -12.26 2.72
N CYS A 97 6.62 -11.80 1.49
CA CYS A 97 6.68 -12.63 0.29
C CYS A 97 7.18 -11.81 -0.92
N PRO A 98 7.87 -12.47 -1.88
CA PRO A 98 8.44 -11.78 -3.02
C PRO A 98 7.35 -11.24 -3.97
N THR A 99 7.58 -10.08 -4.57
CA THR A 99 6.70 -9.44 -5.56
C THR A 99 7.35 -9.31 -6.93
N GLY A 100 8.66 -9.39 -6.99
CA GLY A 100 9.46 -9.30 -8.21
C GLY A 100 10.90 -8.92 -7.88
N LYS A 101 11.75 -9.01 -8.87
CA LYS A 101 13.15 -8.58 -8.75
C LYS A 101 13.19 -7.06 -8.59
N ASP A 102 13.99 -6.57 -7.65
CA ASP A 102 14.20 -5.14 -7.36
C ASP A 102 12.87 -4.40 -7.05
N GLU A 103 11.91 -5.08 -6.43
CA GLU A 103 10.67 -4.49 -5.94
C GLU A 103 10.52 -4.75 -4.46
N ILE A 104 9.99 -3.76 -3.72
CA ILE A 104 9.73 -3.94 -2.30
C ILE A 104 8.82 -5.16 -2.09
N PRO A 105 9.21 -6.14 -1.28
CA PRO A 105 8.37 -7.29 -0.99
C PRO A 105 7.11 -6.87 -0.21
N VAL A 106 6.06 -7.67 -0.26
CA VAL A 106 5.01 -7.58 0.77
C VAL A 106 5.65 -7.84 2.13
N GLY A 107 5.19 -7.19 3.18
CA GLY A 107 5.81 -7.25 4.51
C GLY A 107 7.11 -6.44 4.63
N GLY A 108 7.46 -5.65 3.61
CA GLY A 108 8.64 -4.80 3.59
C GLY A 108 8.38 -3.39 4.08
N ILE A 109 9.32 -2.84 4.86
CA ILE A 109 9.36 -1.45 5.28
C ILE A 109 10.75 -0.89 4.95
N ILE A 110 10.79 0.29 4.31
CA ILE A 110 12.04 1.00 3.99
C ILE A 110 11.90 2.45 4.48
N ALA A 111 12.79 2.84 5.36
CA ALA A 111 12.89 4.20 5.89
C ALA A 111 13.89 5.01 5.05
N THR A 112 13.48 6.19 4.61
CA THR A 112 14.30 7.09 3.77
C THR A 112 14.34 8.49 4.35
N LYS A 113 15.37 9.23 4.00
CA LYS A 113 15.53 10.62 4.43
C LYS A 113 15.37 11.56 3.23
N ASN A 114 14.54 12.60 3.40
CA ASN A 114 14.25 13.60 2.36
C ASN A 114 13.83 13.01 1.00
N ALA A 115 13.18 11.84 0.98
CA ALA A 115 12.85 11.14 -0.25
C ALA A 115 11.53 10.37 -0.13
N ILE A 116 10.66 10.52 -1.12
CA ILE A 116 9.46 9.70 -1.28
C ILE A 116 9.64 8.83 -2.52
N HIS A 117 9.59 7.52 -2.33
CA HIS A 117 9.75 6.51 -3.38
C HIS A 117 8.40 5.91 -3.77
N PRO A 118 7.77 6.32 -4.88
CA PRO A 118 6.44 5.80 -5.26
C PRO A 118 6.43 4.27 -5.43
N ARG A 119 7.52 3.66 -5.90
CA ARG A 119 7.60 2.20 -6.06
C ARG A 119 7.81 1.43 -4.76
N MET A 120 8.09 2.11 -3.64
CA MET A 120 8.29 1.46 -2.33
C MET A 120 7.02 1.43 -1.46
N HIS A 121 5.86 1.95 -1.93
CA HIS A 121 4.60 1.90 -1.17
C HIS A 121 3.44 1.18 -1.87
N SER A 122 3.64 0.61 -3.05
CA SER A 122 2.61 -0.08 -3.84
C SER A 122 1.71 0.84 -4.69
N ALA A 123 1.24 0.31 -5.82
CA ALA A 123 0.24 0.98 -6.67
C ALA A 123 -1.15 1.04 -6.02
N ASP A 124 -1.44 0.14 -5.07
CA ASP A 124 -2.64 0.19 -4.24
C ASP A 124 -2.36 1.04 -2.99
N ILE A 125 -2.21 2.35 -3.24
CA ILE A 125 -1.93 3.35 -2.19
C ILE A 125 -3.05 3.28 -1.14
N CYS A 126 -2.65 3.29 0.13
CA CYS A 126 -3.56 3.27 1.27
C CYS A 126 -4.51 2.06 1.29
N CYS A 127 -4.02 0.87 0.80
CA CYS A 127 -4.73 -0.35 1.13
C CYS A 127 -4.83 -0.47 2.64
N SER A 128 -6.04 -0.69 3.15
CA SER A 128 -6.37 -0.52 4.56
C SER A 128 -7.48 -1.45 5.01
N VAL A 129 -7.59 -1.62 6.31
CA VAL A 129 -8.64 -2.40 6.95
C VAL A 129 -9.42 -1.49 7.89
N MET A 130 -10.76 -1.53 7.81
CA MET A 130 -11.65 -0.83 8.73
C MET A 130 -12.58 -1.83 9.42
N ALA A 131 -12.78 -1.68 10.73
CA ALA A 131 -13.78 -2.42 11.50
C ALA A 131 -14.82 -1.47 12.11
N THR A 132 -16.06 -1.92 12.15
CA THR A 132 -17.18 -1.24 12.85
C THR A 132 -17.88 -2.26 13.72
N ASP A 133 -18.01 -1.95 15.00
CA ASP A 133 -18.83 -2.72 15.95
C ASP A 133 -20.32 -2.47 15.66
N LEU A 134 -21.08 -3.53 15.43
CA LEU A 134 -22.53 -3.51 15.19
C LEU A 134 -23.36 -4.03 16.38
N GLY A 135 -22.72 -4.25 17.54
CA GLY A 135 -23.38 -4.80 18.72
C GLY A 135 -23.88 -6.22 18.48
N TYR A 136 -24.96 -6.58 19.14
CA TYR A 136 -25.61 -7.90 19.02
C TYR A 136 -26.48 -8.03 17.76
N THR A 137 -26.04 -7.46 16.62
CA THR A 137 -26.78 -7.59 15.35
C THR A 137 -26.57 -9.00 14.78
N ASP A 138 -27.63 -9.63 14.25
CA ASP A 138 -27.55 -10.95 13.59
C ASP A 138 -26.55 -10.92 12.41
N PRO A 139 -25.46 -11.71 12.47
CA PRO A 139 -24.43 -11.71 11.44
C PRO A 139 -24.96 -12.16 10.07
N ARG A 140 -25.96 -13.05 10.00
CA ARG A 140 -26.60 -13.45 8.74
C ARG A 140 -27.30 -12.25 8.08
N LYS A 141 -27.99 -11.45 8.87
CA LYS A 141 -28.64 -10.22 8.38
C LYS A 141 -27.60 -9.24 7.85
N VAL A 142 -26.47 -9.09 8.58
CA VAL A 142 -25.36 -8.23 8.13
C VAL A 142 -24.78 -8.72 6.81
N MET A 143 -24.52 -10.04 6.67
CA MET A 143 -24.00 -10.63 5.42
C MET A 143 -24.93 -10.38 4.23
N ASN A 144 -26.23 -10.53 4.40
CA ASN A 144 -27.21 -10.32 3.32
C ASN A 144 -27.22 -8.84 2.87
N VAL A 145 -27.35 -7.93 3.83
CA VAL A 145 -27.34 -6.48 3.55
C VAL A 145 -25.99 -6.03 2.95
N ALA A 146 -24.89 -6.59 3.44
CA ALA A 146 -23.56 -6.30 2.92
C ALA A 146 -23.40 -6.77 1.47
N PHE A 147 -23.89 -7.97 1.12
CA PHE A 147 -23.85 -8.49 -0.25
C PHE A 147 -24.65 -7.63 -1.23
N GLU A 148 -25.83 -7.15 -0.82
CA GLU A 148 -26.66 -6.24 -1.62
C GLU A 148 -26.08 -4.82 -1.75
N THR A 149 -25.27 -4.38 -0.76
CA THR A 149 -24.76 -3.01 -0.71
C THR A 149 -23.38 -2.89 -1.36
N THR A 150 -22.57 -3.93 -1.27
CA THR A 150 -21.17 -3.90 -1.73
C THR A 150 -21.06 -3.82 -3.25
N HIS A 151 -19.89 -3.41 -3.73
CA HIS A 151 -19.56 -3.39 -5.17
C HIS A 151 -18.11 -3.81 -5.35
N PHE A 152 -17.90 -5.01 -5.86
CA PHE A 152 -16.59 -5.54 -6.22
C PHE A 152 -16.36 -5.49 -7.74
N GLY A 153 -15.10 -5.62 -8.13
CA GLY A 153 -14.69 -5.73 -9.52
C GLY A 153 -14.07 -4.47 -10.08
N ILE A 154 -13.96 -4.48 -11.43
CA ILE A 154 -13.34 -3.40 -12.18
C ILE A 154 -14.37 -2.29 -12.40
N GLY A 155 -13.90 -1.05 -12.29
CA GLY A 155 -14.75 0.12 -12.48
C GLY A 155 -15.30 0.69 -11.19
N GLY A 156 -16.31 1.52 -11.33
CA GLY A 156 -16.96 2.23 -10.25
C GLY A 156 -18.48 2.07 -10.29
N ARG A 157 -19.16 2.76 -9.40
CA ARG A 157 -20.62 2.84 -9.36
C ARG A 157 -21.15 3.83 -10.39
N ASP A 158 -22.29 3.53 -10.96
CA ASP A 158 -23.04 4.49 -11.73
C ASP A 158 -23.54 5.64 -10.85
N ARG A 159 -23.78 6.81 -11.45
CA ARG A 159 -24.18 8.02 -10.73
C ARG A 159 -25.43 7.81 -9.84
N ASN A 160 -26.36 6.98 -10.28
CA ASN A 160 -27.60 6.71 -9.56
C ASN A 160 -27.45 5.64 -8.46
N ASP A 161 -26.34 4.91 -8.44
CA ASP A 161 -26.04 3.82 -7.48
C ASP A 161 -24.96 4.23 -6.45
N GLN A 162 -24.57 5.49 -6.42
CA GLN A 162 -23.58 5.98 -5.46
C GLN A 162 -24.14 5.97 -4.04
N LEU A 163 -23.36 5.41 -3.09
CA LEU A 163 -23.73 5.36 -1.66
C LEU A 163 -23.72 6.76 -1.03
N ILE A 164 -22.75 7.58 -1.41
CA ILE A 164 -22.61 8.98 -1.00
C ILE A 164 -22.06 9.81 -2.16
N ARG A 165 -22.20 11.12 -2.07
CA ARG A 165 -21.50 12.07 -2.94
C ARG A 165 -20.10 12.33 -2.38
N LEU A 166 -19.13 12.58 -3.28
CA LEU A 166 -17.81 13.04 -2.87
C LEU A 166 -17.94 14.31 -2.01
N PRO A 167 -17.42 14.34 -0.77
CA PRO A 167 -17.46 15.53 0.10
C PRO A 167 -16.86 16.77 -0.61
N THR A 168 -17.48 17.92 -0.39
CA THR A 168 -17.10 19.16 -1.09
C THR A 168 -15.68 19.60 -0.79
N ASP A 169 -15.30 19.55 0.50
CA ASP A 169 -13.95 19.89 0.96
C ASP A 169 -12.88 18.96 0.38
N LEU A 170 -13.16 17.66 0.32
CA LEU A 170 -12.26 16.68 -0.29
C LEU A 170 -12.15 16.90 -1.80
N LYS A 171 -13.25 17.24 -2.48
CA LYS A 171 -13.23 17.59 -3.90
C LYS A 171 -12.37 18.82 -4.16
N GLU A 172 -12.47 19.86 -3.33
CA GLU A 172 -11.65 21.08 -3.43
C GLU A 172 -10.16 20.77 -3.23
N LYS A 173 -9.79 19.95 -2.22
CA LYS A 173 -8.41 19.49 -2.03
C LYS A 173 -7.88 18.76 -3.27
N ILE A 174 -8.67 17.86 -3.87
CA ILE A 174 -8.30 17.14 -5.10
C ILE A 174 -8.06 18.10 -6.26
N GLN A 175 -8.95 19.07 -6.46
CA GLN A 175 -8.86 20.04 -7.56
C GLN A 175 -7.67 21.00 -7.42
N ASN A 176 -7.25 21.29 -6.21
CA ASN A 176 -6.14 22.21 -5.92
C ASN A 176 -4.77 21.53 -5.90
N ASN A 177 -4.70 20.20 -5.80
CA ASN A 177 -3.43 19.48 -5.75
C ASN A 177 -2.88 19.20 -7.15
N TYR A 178 -1.60 19.49 -7.38
CA TYR A 178 -0.91 19.34 -8.66
C TYR A 178 -1.02 17.94 -9.29
N TYR A 179 -0.95 16.88 -8.48
CA TYR A 179 -0.98 15.49 -8.98
C TYR A 179 -2.39 14.93 -9.17
N LEU A 180 -3.41 15.56 -8.55
CA LEU A 180 -4.76 14.99 -8.46
C LEU A 180 -5.81 15.76 -9.30
N ASN A 181 -5.48 16.94 -9.82
CA ASN A 181 -6.44 17.85 -10.48
C ASN A 181 -6.87 17.44 -11.89
N SER A 182 -6.44 16.28 -12.39
CA SER A 182 -6.85 15.82 -13.73
C SER A 182 -8.32 15.34 -13.74
N ASP A 183 -8.99 15.50 -14.89
CA ASP A 183 -10.35 14.98 -15.13
C ASP A 183 -10.47 13.49 -14.82
N LYS A 184 -9.41 12.73 -15.13
CA LYS A 184 -9.34 11.29 -14.85
C LYS A 184 -9.34 11.00 -13.35
N SER A 185 -8.54 11.74 -12.57
CA SER A 185 -8.51 11.61 -11.10
C SER A 185 -9.87 11.95 -10.50
N LEU A 186 -10.47 13.08 -10.89
CA LEU A 186 -11.80 13.49 -10.44
C LEU A 186 -12.87 12.45 -10.78
N LYS A 187 -12.85 11.92 -12.02
CA LYS A 187 -13.76 10.84 -12.44
C LYS A 187 -13.63 9.62 -11.50
N TYR A 188 -12.41 9.19 -11.22
CA TYR A 188 -12.18 8.06 -10.31
C TYR A 188 -12.59 8.37 -8.88
N ALA A 189 -12.27 9.55 -8.35
CA ALA A 189 -12.69 9.96 -7.02
C ALA A 189 -14.21 9.94 -6.84
N HIS A 190 -14.97 10.28 -7.90
CA HIS A 190 -16.43 10.20 -7.86
C HIS A 190 -16.96 8.78 -8.05
N SER A 191 -16.56 8.10 -9.13
CA SER A 191 -17.20 6.82 -9.51
C SER A 191 -16.76 5.63 -8.68
N HIS A 192 -15.53 5.64 -8.12
CA HIS A 192 -15.02 4.54 -7.32
C HIS A 192 -15.39 4.63 -5.83
N LEU A 193 -16.01 5.71 -5.39
CA LEU A 193 -16.46 5.86 -4.01
C LEU A 193 -17.58 4.82 -3.69
N GLY A 194 -17.46 4.13 -2.56
CA GLY A 194 -18.35 3.03 -2.19
C GLY A 194 -18.04 1.70 -2.88
N THR A 195 -16.83 1.51 -3.43
CA THR A 195 -16.41 0.26 -4.10
C THR A 195 -15.19 -0.38 -3.46
N GLN A 196 -15.05 -1.71 -3.61
CA GLN A 196 -13.98 -2.48 -2.95
C GLN A 196 -12.90 -3.03 -3.89
N GLY A 197 -13.20 -3.23 -5.17
CA GLY A 197 -12.21 -3.72 -6.13
C GLY A 197 -12.14 -5.21 -6.31
N ASP A 198 -10.94 -5.75 -6.52
CA ASP A 198 -10.73 -7.16 -6.82
C ASP A 198 -9.52 -7.74 -6.04
N GLY A 199 -9.21 -8.99 -6.30
CA GLY A 199 -8.08 -9.68 -5.69
C GLY A 199 -8.34 -10.05 -4.24
N ASN A 200 -7.43 -9.69 -3.34
CA ASN A 200 -7.52 -9.96 -1.90
C ASN A 200 -8.39 -8.98 -1.11
N HIS A 201 -9.07 -8.06 -1.78
CA HIS A 201 -10.02 -7.18 -1.12
C HIS A 201 -11.26 -7.97 -0.69
N PHE A 202 -11.77 -7.67 0.49
CA PHE A 202 -12.88 -8.39 1.08
C PHE A 202 -13.79 -7.51 1.93
N LEU A 203 -15.00 -8.01 2.16
CA LEU A 203 -15.87 -7.63 3.25
C LEU A 203 -16.05 -8.88 4.14
N PHE A 204 -15.84 -8.72 5.43
CA PHE A 204 -15.89 -9.79 6.42
C PHE A 204 -16.90 -9.44 7.51
N VAL A 205 -17.65 -10.43 7.92
CA VAL A 205 -18.53 -10.35 9.10
C VAL A 205 -18.07 -11.38 10.10
N GLY A 206 -17.85 -10.96 11.31
CA GLY A 206 -17.37 -11.86 12.36
C GLY A 206 -17.88 -11.47 13.75
N ILE A 207 -17.54 -12.31 14.72
CA ILE A 207 -17.96 -12.14 16.11
C ILE A 207 -16.70 -11.98 16.96
N SER A 208 -16.62 -10.88 17.72
CA SER A 208 -15.54 -10.62 18.65
C SER A 208 -15.56 -11.62 19.82
N LYS A 209 -14.39 -12.12 20.17
CA LYS A 209 -14.21 -13.02 21.30
C LYS A 209 -14.43 -12.32 22.64
N SER A 210 -14.10 -11.05 22.74
CA SER A 210 -14.11 -10.31 24.00
C SER A 210 -15.52 -9.87 24.44
N ASN A 211 -16.38 -9.50 23.49
CA ASN A 211 -17.70 -8.92 23.79
C ASN A 211 -18.89 -9.62 23.10
N ASN A 212 -18.64 -10.63 22.25
CA ASN A 212 -19.63 -11.33 21.43
C ASN A 212 -20.43 -10.40 20.48
N HIS A 213 -19.93 -9.21 20.18
CA HIS A 213 -20.54 -8.32 19.21
C HIS A 213 -20.21 -8.77 17.77
N THR A 214 -21.11 -8.46 16.87
CA THR A 214 -20.91 -8.62 15.43
C THR A 214 -20.10 -7.44 14.91
N TYR A 215 -19.02 -7.73 14.21
CA TYR A 215 -18.19 -6.74 13.54
C TYR A 215 -18.33 -6.84 12.02
N LEU A 216 -18.44 -5.68 11.40
CA LEU A 216 -18.28 -5.50 9.96
C LEU A 216 -16.83 -5.06 9.71
N VAL A 217 -16.11 -5.79 8.85
CA VAL A 217 -14.72 -5.44 8.50
C VAL A 217 -14.59 -5.37 6.98
N THR A 218 -13.95 -4.32 6.47
CA THR A 218 -13.64 -4.20 5.04
C THR A 218 -12.15 -4.02 4.82
N HIS A 219 -11.64 -4.60 3.73
CA HIS A 219 -10.26 -4.47 3.25
C HIS A 219 -10.28 -4.02 1.80
N HIS A 220 -9.82 -2.83 1.54
CA HIS A 220 -9.62 -2.28 0.19
C HIS A 220 -8.74 -1.03 0.23
N GLY A 221 -8.29 -0.57 -0.93
CA GLY A 221 -7.44 0.60 -1.08
C GLY A 221 -8.10 1.74 -1.84
N SER A 222 -7.29 2.62 -2.37
CA SER A 222 -7.69 3.86 -3.06
C SER A 222 -8.16 3.68 -4.50
N ARG A 223 -8.33 2.44 -4.94
CA ARG A 223 -8.89 2.14 -6.25
C ARG A 223 -8.11 2.80 -7.40
N GLY A 224 -8.77 3.10 -8.51
CA GLY A 224 -8.18 3.81 -9.65
C GLY A 224 -7.71 5.23 -9.34
N PHE A 225 -8.24 5.86 -8.28
CA PHE A 225 -7.82 7.19 -7.84
C PHE A 225 -6.37 7.18 -7.37
N GLY A 226 -6.00 6.31 -6.41
CA GLY A 226 -4.63 6.18 -5.96
C GLY A 226 -3.70 5.54 -7.00
N ALA A 227 -4.19 4.59 -7.81
CA ALA A 227 -3.41 4.03 -8.91
C ALA A 227 -2.99 5.09 -9.95
N ASN A 228 -3.82 6.13 -10.17
CA ASN A 228 -3.45 7.26 -11.00
C ASN A 228 -2.33 8.09 -10.36
N LEU A 229 -2.44 8.42 -9.06
CA LEU A 229 -1.38 9.11 -8.31
C LEU A 229 -0.05 8.33 -8.34
N TYR A 230 -0.11 7.00 -8.15
CA TYR A 230 1.08 6.15 -8.26
C TYR A 230 1.82 6.32 -9.58
N ASN A 231 1.09 6.30 -10.71
CA ASN A 231 1.70 6.43 -12.02
C ASN A 231 2.32 7.81 -12.23
N GLU A 232 1.67 8.88 -11.80
CA GLU A 232 2.21 10.24 -11.84
C GLU A 232 3.46 10.37 -10.96
N GLY A 233 3.44 9.80 -9.75
CA GLY A 233 4.59 9.76 -8.85
C GLY A 233 5.78 9.01 -9.43
N VAL A 234 5.55 7.82 -10.01
CA VAL A 234 6.60 7.04 -10.68
C VAL A 234 7.23 7.82 -11.83
N TYR A 235 6.41 8.47 -12.64
CA TYR A 235 6.90 9.30 -13.74
C TYR A 235 7.75 10.47 -13.23
N LYS A 236 7.28 11.21 -12.24
CA LYS A 236 8.01 12.34 -11.66
C LYS A 236 9.32 11.89 -10.99
N ALA A 237 9.30 10.80 -10.21
CA ALA A 237 10.49 10.24 -9.60
C ALA A 237 11.57 9.85 -10.62
N GLU A 238 11.15 9.29 -11.76
CA GLU A 238 12.08 8.95 -12.84
C GLU A 238 12.71 10.19 -13.50
N LEU A 239 12.00 11.32 -13.58
CA LEU A 239 12.57 12.58 -14.05
C LEU A 239 13.68 13.05 -13.09
N PHE A 240 13.41 13.09 -11.78
CA PHE A 240 14.44 13.43 -10.79
C PHE A 240 15.62 12.48 -10.83
N ARG A 241 15.38 11.16 -10.88
CA ARG A 241 16.46 10.17 -10.96
C ARG A 241 17.41 10.45 -12.13
N LYS A 242 16.88 10.72 -13.32
CA LYS A 242 17.70 11.02 -14.50
C LYS A 242 18.57 12.27 -14.32
N GLU A 243 18.09 13.22 -13.53
CA GLU A 243 18.77 14.49 -13.30
C GLU A 243 19.80 14.41 -12.16
N ILE A 244 19.41 13.86 -11.00
CA ILE A 244 20.22 13.90 -9.78
C ILE A 244 20.90 12.58 -9.42
N ALA A 245 20.46 11.44 -9.99
CA ALA A 245 20.97 10.11 -9.63
C ALA A 245 20.94 9.13 -10.84
N PRO A 246 21.57 9.47 -11.98
CA PRO A 246 21.45 8.69 -13.23
C PRO A 246 21.92 7.24 -13.10
N ASN A 247 22.81 6.94 -12.17
CA ASN A 247 23.40 5.63 -11.94
C ASN A 247 22.56 4.76 -10.96
N VAL A 248 21.54 5.33 -10.30
CA VAL A 248 20.60 4.58 -9.47
C VAL A 248 19.58 3.87 -10.38
N GLY A 249 19.22 2.63 -10.05
CA GLY A 249 18.23 1.84 -10.80
C GLY A 249 16.85 2.53 -10.86
N GLY A 250 16.19 2.47 -12.03
CA GLY A 250 14.90 3.15 -12.23
C GLY A 250 13.79 2.72 -11.25
N LYS A 251 13.85 1.50 -10.70
CA LYS A 251 12.91 1.04 -9.67
C LYS A 251 13.13 1.72 -8.31
N ASN A 252 14.31 2.31 -8.09
CA ASN A 252 14.72 2.99 -6.86
C ASN A 252 14.58 4.53 -6.98
N ALA A 253 13.93 5.04 -8.02
CA ALA A 253 13.71 6.45 -8.24
C ALA A 253 12.85 7.08 -7.12
N TRP A 254 13.14 8.34 -6.79
CA TRP A 254 12.44 9.09 -5.73
C TRP A 254 12.10 10.52 -6.14
N ILE A 255 11.19 11.12 -5.40
CA ILE A 255 10.90 12.54 -5.45
C ILE A 255 11.53 13.17 -4.20
N PRO A 256 12.49 14.11 -4.31
CA PRO A 256 13.06 14.79 -3.15
C PRO A 256 11.99 15.62 -2.43
N PHE A 257 11.87 15.45 -1.11
CA PHE A 257 10.80 16.09 -0.33
C PHE A 257 11.01 17.60 -0.15
N ASP A 258 12.25 18.10 -0.18
CA ASP A 258 12.58 19.52 -0.12
C ASP A 258 12.24 20.31 -1.40
N THR A 259 11.73 19.62 -2.41
CA THR A 259 11.18 20.23 -3.63
C THR A 259 9.68 20.50 -3.48
N LYS A 260 9.16 21.44 -4.29
CA LYS A 260 7.71 21.67 -4.36
C LYS A 260 6.97 20.40 -4.79
N GLU A 261 7.48 19.69 -5.79
CA GLU A 261 6.92 18.43 -6.26
C GLU A 261 6.85 17.36 -5.18
N GLY A 262 7.86 17.28 -4.31
CA GLY A 262 7.87 16.35 -3.18
C GLY A 262 6.81 16.70 -2.13
N GLN A 263 6.64 17.98 -1.84
CA GLN A 263 5.61 18.47 -0.92
C GLN A 263 4.20 18.26 -1.48
N ASP A 264 3.98 18.59 -2.75
CA ASP A 264 2.70 18.37 -3.45
C ASP A 264 2.36 16.86 -3.53
N TYR A 265 3.35 15.99 -3.73
CA TYR A 265 3.14 14.53 -3.75
C TYR A 265 2.80 13.99 -2.36
N TRP A 266 3.45 14.49 -1.32
CA TRP A 266 3.13 14.16 0.06
C TRP A 266 1.69 14.57 0.42
N GLU A 267 1.28 15.77 0.05
CA GLU A 267 -0.09 16.24 0.23
C GLU A 267 -1.09 15.35 -0.54
N ALA A 268 -0.76 14.99 -1.79
CA ALA A 268 -1.58 14.09 -2.60
C ALA A 268 -1.78 12.72 -1.91
N LEU A 269 -0.75 12.17 -1.28
CA LEU A 269 -0.86 10.95 -0.49
C LEU A 269 -1.85 11.10 0.68
N GLN A 270 -1.82 12.24 1.39
CA GLN A 270 -2.76 12.50 2.49
C GLN A 270 -4.21 12.64 1.98
N ILE A 271 -4.42 13.30 0.85
CA ILE A 271 -5.75 13.42 0.22
C ILE A 271 -6.27 12.04 -0.20
N VAL A 272 -5.42 11.19 -0.79
CA VAL A 272 -5.80 9.80 -1.14
C VAL A 272 -6.11 8.97 0.11
N ARG A 273 -5.39 9.18 1.21
CA ARG A 273 -5.67 8.54 2.51
C ARG A 273 -7.04 8.93 3.05
N GLU A 274 -7.35 10.23 3.06
CA GLU A 274 -8.65 10.76 3.47
C GLU A 274 -9.78 10.19 2.59
N TRP A 275 -9.61 10.20 1.28
CA TRP A 275 -10.56 9.62 0.34
C TRP A 275 -10.80 8.13 0.60
N THR A 276 -9.74 7.36 0.87
CA THR A 276 -9.84 5.92 1.13
C THR A 276 -10.61 5.65 2.42
N LYS A 277 -10.41 6.46 3.46
CA LYS A 277 -11.18 6.38 4.70
C LYS A 277 -12.65 6.64 4.45
N VAL A 278 -12.99 7.71 3.73
CA VAL A 278 -14.36 8.03 3.30
C VAL A 278 -14.97 6.90 2.47
N ASN A 279 -14.17 6.24 1.63
CA ASN A 279 -14.63 5.08 0.86
C ASN A 279 -15.05 3.92 1.77
N HIS A 280 -14.26 3.57 2.80
CA HIS A 280 -14.64 2.58 3.82
C HIS A 280 -15.90 3.02 4.58
N GLU A 281 -15.91 4.24 5.09
CA GLU A 281 -17.02 4.79 5.87
C GLU A 281 -18.34 4.75 5.12
N SER A 282 -18.34 5.06 3.83
CA SER A 282 -19.55 5.03 3.00
C SER A 282 -20.20 3.66 2.93
N LEU A 283 -19.40 2.58 2.87
CA LEU A 283 -19.88 1.20 2.91
C LEU A 283 -20.40 0.82 4.29
N HIS A 284 -19.61 1.11 5.33
CA HIS A 284 -19.93 0.78 6.71
C HIS A 284 -21.20 1.49 7.17
N ASP A 285 -21.36 2.78 6.88
CA ASP A 285 -22.54 3.56 7.26
C ASP A 285 -23.79 3.11 6.49
N SER A 286 -23.66 2.81 5.19
CA SER A 286 -24.77 2.30 4.40
C SER A 286 -25.28 0.96 4.95
N ILE A 287 -24.37 0.03 5.29
CA ILE A 287 -24.73 -1.28 5.84
C ILE A 287 -25.32 -1.12 7.24
N ARG A 288 -24.64 -0.36 8.13
CA ARG A 288 -25.11 -0.09 9.51
C ARG A 288 -26.52 0.46 9.54
N ASN A 289 -26.82 1.45 8.70
CA ASN A 289 -28.14 2.07 8.61
C ASN A 289 -29.21 1.07 8.15
N LYS A 290 -28.91 0.23 7.15
CA LYS A 290 -29.86 -0.79 6.65
C LYS A 290 -30.12 -1.91 7.66
N VAL A 291 -29.11 -2.33 8.43
CA VAL A 291 -29.31 -3.34 9.49
C VAL A 291 -29.95 -2.75 10.74
N LYS A 292 -30.02 -1.41 10.85
CA LYS A 292 -30.56 -0.66 12.00
C LYS A 292 -29.82 -0.99 13.31
N SER A 293 -28.49 -1.03 13.27
CA SER A 293 -27.68 -1.17 14.48
C SER A 293 -27.82 0.11 15.32
N SER A 294 -28.13 -0.06 16.62
CA SER A 294 -28.38 1.03 17.57
C SER A 294 -27.14 1.40 18.41
N VAL A 295 -26.02 0.71 18.20
CA VAL A 295 -24.81 0.94 18.98
C VAL A 295 -24.12 2.21 18.50
N ASP A 296 -23.68 3.08 19.42
CA ASP A 296 -22.64 4.06 19.14
C ASP A 296 -21.38 3.27 18.80
N SER A 297 -21.20 3.04 17.50
CA SER A 297 -20.27 2.04 17.01
C SER A 297 -18.84 2.51 17.12
N GLU A 298 -18.07 1.75 17.88
CA GLU A 298 -16.61 1.86 17.80
C GLU A 298 -16.16 1.54 16.39
N ARG A 299 -15.36 2.43 15.83
CA ARG A 299 -14.77 2.24 14.50
C ARG A 299 -13.29 2.49 14.58
N PHE A 300 -12.50 1.57 14.02
CA PHE A 300 -11.06 1.71 13.94
C PHE A 300 -10.54 1.18 12.60
N TRP A 301 -9.45 1.76 12.13
CA TRP A 301 -8.86 1.42 10.86
C TRP A 301 -7.35 1.57 10.88
N ASN A 302 -6.66 0.92 9.94
CA ASN A 302 -5.26 1.12 9.67
C ASN A 302 -4.94 0.79 8.22
N GLU A 303 -4.08 1.60 7.64
CA GLU A 303 -3.46 1.37 6.35
C GLU A 303 -2.20 0.51 6.47
N HIS A 304 -1.81 -0.17 5.38
CA HIS A 304 -0.61 -1.02 5.33
C HIS A 304 0.17 -0.94 4.00
N ASN A 305 -0.29 -0.15 3.03
CA ASN A 305 0.43 0.23 1.82
C ASN A 305 0.48 1.74 1.75
N PHE A 306 1.42 2.36 2.45
CA PHE A 306 1.45 3.81 2.55
C PHE A 306 2.85 4.34 2.84
N VAL A 307 3.01 5.65 2.80
CA VAL A 307 4.20 6.35 3.28
C VAL A 307 3.84 7.08 4.57
N PHE A 308 4.52 6.74 5.64
CA PHE A 308 4.37 7.38 6.95
C PHE A 308 5.55 8.31 7.18
N LYS A 309 5.33 9.41 7.88
CA LYS A 309 6.39 10.38 8.18
C LYS A 309 6.51 10.56 9.69
N LYS A 310 7.75 10.48 10.17
CA LYS A 310 8.12 10.87 11.53
C LYS A 310 9.39 11.67 11.44
N ASP A 311 9.34 12.91 11.93
CA ASP A 311 10.40 13.89 11.80
C ASP A 311 10.79 14.12 10.33
N ASP A 312 12.04 13.88 9.94
CA ASP A 312 12.57 13.99 8.58
C ASP A 312 12.67 12.63 7.84
N VAL A 313 12.13 11.55 8.45
CA VAL A 313 12.18 10.19 7.93
C VAL A 313 10.83 9.76 7.37
N PHE A 314 10.86 9.18 6.17
CA PHE A 314 9.72 8.63 5.45
C PHE A 314 9.76 7.10 5.46
N TYR A 315 8.76 6.46 6.07
CA TYR A 315 8.62 5.02 6.18
C TYR A 315 7.70 4.51 5.09
N HIS A 316 8.27 3.87 4.08
CA HIS A 316 7.52 3.26 2.98
C HIS A 316 7.15 1.84 3.39
N ALA A 317 5.86 1.57 3.50
CA ALA A 317 5.34 0.26 3.87
C ALA A 317 4.56 -0.36 2.71
N LYS A 318 4.84 -1.62 2.41
CA LYS A 318 4.04 -2.45 1.50
C LYS A 318 3.63 -3.73 2.21
N GLY A 319 2.35 -3.83 2.56
CA GLY A 319 1.85 -4.96 3.34
C GLY A 319 2.47 -5.01 4.75
N ALA A 320 2.58 -3.86 5.42
CA ALA A 320 3.04 -3.79 6.79
C ALA A 320 2.21 -2.76 7.58
N THR A 321 1.69 -3.17 8.72
CA THR A 321 0.77 -2.39 9.55
C THR A 321 1.56 -1.52 10.54
N PRO A 322 1.36 -0.19 10.53
CA PRO A 322 1.97 0.71 11.51
C PRO A 322 1.37 0.48 12.89
N MET A 323 2.21 0.21 13.88
CA MET A 323 1.79 -0.04 15.26
C MET A 323 1.91 1.21 16.15
N GLY A 324 2.71 2.19 15.71
CA GLY A 324 2.89 3.46 16.44
C GLY A 324 1.70 4.42 16.22
N ASP A 325 1.18 5.00 17.30
CA ASP A 325 0.05 5.95 17.22
C ASP A 325 0.39 7.23 16.45
N SER A 326 1.67 7.62 16.40
CA SER A 326 2.14 8.75 15.59
C SER A 326 1.94 8.55 14.08
N PHE A 327 1.86 7.29 13.61
CA PHE A 327 1.62 6.97 12.21
C PHE A 327 0.13 6.92 11.86
N VAL A 328 -0.72 6.57 12.83
CA VAL A 328 -2.20 6.46 12.65
C VAL A 328 -2.88 7.22 13.79
N PRO A 329 -2.81 8.55 13.80
CA PRO A 329 -3.31 9.38 14.91
C PRO A 329 -4.82 9.30 15.10
N ASP A 330 -5.55 8.92 14.07
CA ASP A 330 -7.01 8.74 14.05
C ASP A 330 -7.46 7.29 14.30
N SER A 331 -6.56 6.42 14.77
CA SER A 331 -6.91 5.06 15.17
C SER A 331 -7.51 5.06 16.59
N TYR A 332 -8.67 4.41 16.71
CA TYR A 332 -9.38 4.27 17.98
C TYR A 332 -8.53 3.49 19.00
N ASN A 333 -8.26 4.09 20.15
CA ASN A 333 -7.50 3.49 21.27
C ASN A 333 -6.18 2.78 20.89
N GLY A 334 -5.55 3.16 19.77
CA GLY A 334 -4.33 2.54 19.28
C GLY A 334 -4.53 1.11 18.75
N LEU A 335 -5.76 0.70 18.45
CA LEU A 335 -6.06 -0.62 17.92
C LEU A 335 -5.69 -0.74 16.44
N ARG A 336 -5.20 -1.93 16.06
CA ARG A 336 -4.84 -2.30 14.69
C ARG A 336 -5.48 -3.63 14.32
N LEU A 337 -5.83 -3.76 13.05
CA LEU A 337 -6.45 -4.95 12.49
C LEU A 337 -5.44 -5.69 11.62
N ILE A 338 -5.30 -7.00 11.85
CA ILE A 338 -4.46 -7.88 11.03
C ILE A 338 -5.32 -9.08 10.59
N PRO A 339 -5.90 -9.04 9.39
CA PRO A 339 -6.65 -10.15 8.82
C PRO A 339 -5.70 -11.25 8.34
N LEU A 340 -5.96 -12.50 8.69
CA LEU A 340 -5.11 -13.62 8.29
C LEU A 340 -5.60 -14.26 6.98
N ASN A 341 -6.80 -14.82 6.98
CA ASN A 341 -7.53 -15.29 5.80
C ASN A 341 -9.02 -15.44 6.12
N MET A 342 -9.84 -15.83 5.13
CA MET A 342 -11.30 -15.86 5.30
C MET A 342 -11.83 -16.89 6.32
N SER A 343 -11.05 -17.91 6.67
CA SER A 343 -11.42 -18.94 7.66
C SER A 343 -10.75 -18.73 9.03
N GLN A 344 -9.95 -17.69 9.17
CA GLN A 344 -9.23 -17.38 10.41
C GLN A 344 -9.71 -16.06 11.01
N SER A 345 -9.46 -15.87 12.30
CA SER A 345 -9.79 -14.64 12.99
C SER A 345 -9.03 -13.44 12.43
N ILE A 346 -9.66 -12.27 12.46
CA ILE A 346 -8.94 -11.00 12.35
C ILE A 346 -8.39 -10.66 13.72
N LEU A 347 -7.08 -10.44 13.81
CA LEU A 347 -6.44 -10.06 15.05
C LEU A 347 -6.67 -8.58 15.33
N VAL A 348 -7.10 -8.25 16.54
CA VAL A 348 -7.12 -6.88 17.06
C VAL A 348 -5.90 -6.71 17.95
N MET A 349 -5.02 -5.79 17.60
CA MET A 349 -3.71 -5.66 18.21
C MET A 349 -3.43 -4.27 18.76
N LYS A 350 -2.58 -4.19 19.77
CA LYS A 350 -1.92 -2.96 20.23
C LYS A 350 -0.42 -3.03 19.99
N GLY A 351 0.16 -1.87 19.68
CA GLY A 351 1.59 -1.73 19.44
C GLY A 351 2.43 -1.97 20.67
N LEU A 352 3.64 -2.49 20.46
CA LEU A 352 4.72 -2.56 21.44
C LEU A 352 5.88 -1.67 20.95
N LYS A 353 6.68 -1.16 21.88
CA LYS A 353 7.92 -0.48 21.53
C LYS A 353 8.93 -1.54 21.06
N ASN A 354 9.20 -1.58 19.77
CA ASN A 354 10.18 -2.47 19.18
C ASN A 354 10.96 -1.73 18.07
N SER A 355 12.25 -1.55 18.26
CA SER A 355 13.12 -0.89 17.27
C SER A 355 13.36 -1.78 16.05
N ASN A 356 13.42 -3.11 16.21
CA ASN A 356 13.73 -4.04 15.13
C ASN A 356 12.60 -4.19 14.10
N SER A 357 11.42 -3.67 14.38
CA SER A 357 10.29 -3.64 13.46
C SER A 357 10.01 -2.27 12.87
N LEU A 358 10.81 -1.26 13.22
CA LEU A 358 10.57 0.15 12.89
C LEU A 358 9.18 0.66 13.34
N GLY A 359 8.54 -0.03 14.28
CA GLY A 359 7.19 0.27 14.74
C GLY A 359 6.09 -0.32 13.86
N PHE A 360 6.37 -1.39 13.11
CA PHE A 360 5.42 -2.09 12.25
C PHE A 360 5.20 -3.54 12.66
N ALA A 361 4.10 -4.12 12.18
CA ALA A 361 3.72 -5.52 12.30
C ALA A 361 3.30 -6.06 10.92
N PRO A 362 3.10 -7.38 10.72
CA PRO A 362 2.55 -7.89 9.47
C PRO A 362 1.17 -7.29 9.19
N HIS A 363 0.79 -7.18 7.92
CA HIS A 363 -0.56 -6.71 7.57
C HIS A 363 -1.58 -7.85 7.49
N GLY A 364 -1.11 -9.08 7.42
CA GLY A 364 -1.92 -10.28 7.28
C GLY A 364 -1.07 -11.55 7.38
N ALA A 365 -1.52 -12.63 6.75
CA ALA A 365 -0.75 -13.88 6.73
C ALA A 365 0.37 -13.88 5.68
N GLY A 366 0.24 -13.12 4.61
CA GLY A 366 1.10 -13.22 3.44
C GLY A 366 0.83 -14.49 2.61
N ARG A 367 1.45 -14.59 1.45
CA ARG A 367 1.23 -15.71 0.52
C ARG A 367 2.46 -16.62 0.45
N ASN A 368 2.24 -17.91 0.30
CA ASN A 368 3.32 -18.86 0.01
C ASN A 368 3.58 -18.99 -1.49
N PHE A 369 2.54 -18.85 -2.33
CA PHE A 369 2.60 -19.05 -3.77
C PHE A 369 2.04 -17.84 -4.52
N SER A 370 2.52 -17.61 -5.74
CA SER A 370 1.85 -16.71 -6.65
C SER A 370 0.43 -17.22 -6.96
N ARG A 371 -0.49 -16.32 -7.33
CA ARG A 371 -1.87 -16.73 -7.67
C ARG A 371 -1.93 -17.81 -8.76
N SER A 372 -1.11 -17.66 -9.78
CA SER A 372 -1.05 -18.63 -10.89
C SER A 372 -0.46 -19.98 -10.48
N GLU A 373 0.55 -19.98 -9.64
CA GLU A 373 1.18 -21.20 -9.12
C GLU A 373 0.21 -21.96 -8.20
N HIS A 374 -0.45 -21.26 -7.28
CA HIS A 374 -1.45 -21.84 -6.40
C HIS A 374 -2.58 -22.50 -7.20
N LYS A 375 -3.14 -21.80 -8.22
CA LYS A 375 -4.16 -22.38 -9.11
C LYS A 375 -3.65 -23.64 -9.82
N ARG A 376 -2.45 -23.60 -10.37
CA ARG A 376 -1.87 -24.74 -11.09
C ARG A 376 -1.64 -25.95 -10.19
N THR A 377 -1.20 -25.75 -8.95
CA THR A 377 -0.91 -26.85 -8.02
C THR A 377 -2.18 -27.42 -7.39
N LYS A 378 -3.16 -26.59 -7.04
CA LYS A 378 -4.36 -27.04 -6.35
C LYS A 378 -5.40 -27.68 -7.27
N LEU A 379 -5.44 -27.31 -8.54
CA LEU A 379 -6.38 -27.89 -9.54
C LEU A 379 -5.87 -29.18 -10.23
N VAL A 380 -4.80 -29.78 -9.74
CA VAL A 380 -4.34 -31.09 -10.27
C VAL A 380 -5.32 -32.20 -9.90
N ASP A 381 -5.72 -32.24 -8.62
CA ASP A 381 -6.49 -33.36 -8.06
C ASP A 381 -7.90 -32.96 -7.59
N LYS A 382 -8.23 -31.67 -7.60
CA LYS A 382 -9.51 -31.15 -7.08
C LYS A 382 -10.12 -30.10 -7.99
N THR A 383 -11.45 -30.02 -7.99
CA THR A 383 -12.17 -28.91 -8.65
C THR A 383 -12.20 -27.66 -7.77
N SER A 384 -12.54 -26.52 -8.37
CA SER A 384 -12.68 -25.26 -7.62
C SER A 384 -13.76 -25.36 -6.54
N GLU A 385 -14.85 -26.07 -6.83
CA GLU A 385 -15.98 -26.28 -5.92
C GLU A 385 -15.58 -27.19 -4.74
N GLN A 386 -14.82 -28.28 -5.01
CA GLN A 386 -14.33 -29.16 -3.94
C GLN A 386 -13.41 -28.41 -2.99
N LEU A 387 -12.44 -27.65 -3.51
CA LEU A 387 -11.54 -26.82 -2.68
C LEU A 387 -12.32 -25.78 -1.87
N PHE A 388 -13.30 -25.12 -2.51
CA PHE A 388 -14.12 -24.13 -1.84
C PHE A 388 -14.89 -24.73 -0.66
N TYR A 389 -15.60 -25.84 -0.85
CA TYR A 389 -16.34 -26.48 0.25
C TYR A 389 -15.43 -26.98 1.36
N GLU A 390 -14.29 -27.59 1.02
CA GLU A 390 -13.35 -28.09 2.04
C GLU A 390 -12.71 -26.99 2.87
N GLU A 391 -12.38 -25.85 2.25
CA GLU A 391 -11.62 -24.77 2.92
C GLU A 391 -12.51 -23.72 3.58
N THR A 392 -13.83 -23.72 3.32
CA THR A 392 -14.79 -22.75 3.85
C THR A 392 -15.95 -23.38 4.60
N ASP A 393 -15.84 -24.66 4.96
CA ASP A 393 -16.87 -25.39 5.68
C ASP A 393 -17.33 -24.64 6.95
N GLY A 394 -18.64 -24.57 7.14
CA GLY A 394 -19.26 -23.85 8.26
C GLY A 394 -19.27 -22.31 8.16
N LEU A 395 -18.76 -21.71 7.05
CA LEU A 395 -18.70 -20.27 6.84
C LEU A 395 -19.64 -19.82 5.71
N ASP A 396 -20.20 -18.61 5.84
CA ASP A 396 -20.97 -17.94 4.76
C ASP A 396 -20.00 -17.17 3.84
N VAL A 397 -19.34 -17.90 2.91
CA VAL A 397 -18.42 -17.30 1.94
C VAL A 397 -19.11 -17.07 0.60
N ARG A 398 -19.03 -15.83 0.09
CA ARG A 398 -19.70 -15.42 -1.15
C ARG A 398 -18.70 -14.76 -2.10
N PHE A 399 -18.77 -15.13 -3.36
CA PHE A 399 -18.05 -14.47 -4.44
C PHE A 399 -19.01 -13.58 -5.24
N PHE A 400 -18.74 -12.27 -5.25
CA PHE A 400 -19.63 -11.26 -5.87
C PHE A 400 -19.87 -11.50 -7.36
N SER A 401 -18.84 -11.96 -8.08
CA SER A 401 -18.96 -12.34 -9.51
C SER A 401 -19.74 -13.63 -9.75
N GLY A 402 -20.12 -14.37 -8.72
CA GLY A 402 -20.67 -15.72 -8.81
C GLY A 402 -19.67 -16.80 -9.23
N LYS A 403 -18.38 -16.46 -9.39
CA LYS A 403 -17.31 -17.41 -9.79
C LYS A 403 -16.27 -17.50 -8.67
N ILE A 404 -15.97 -18.72 -8.24
CA ILE A 404 -14.96 -18.99 -7.21
C ILE A 404 -13.58 -18.53 -7.69
N ASP A 405 -12.87 -17.78 -6.87
CA ASP A 405 -11.43 -17.52 -7.06
C ASP A 405 -10.62 -18.30 -6.03
N ILE A 406 -10.18 -19.50 -6.43
CA ILE A 406 -9.39 -20.37 -5.56
C ILE A 406 -8.06 -19.74 -5.12
N SER A 407 -7.55 -18.74 -5.85
CA SER A 407 -6.31 -18.06 -5.44
C SER A 407 -6.47 -17.20 -4.19
N GLU A 408 -7.69 -17.01 -3.69
CA GLU A 408 -7.97 -16.29 -2.45
C GLU A 408 -8.51 -17.20 -1.32
N LEU A 409 -8.56 -18.53 -1.56
CA LEU A 409 -8.92 -19.49 -0.52
C LEU A 409 -7.82 -19.58 0.57
N PRO A 410 -8.15 -20.06 1.77
CA PRO A 410 -7.22 -20.15 2.91
C PRO A 410 -5.86 -20.77 2.60
N SER A 411 -5.82 -21.84 1.81
CA SER A 411 -4.57 -22.52 1.44
C SER A 411 -3.61 -21.71 0.56
N ALA A 412 -4.05 -20.55 0.04
CA ALA A 412 -3.19 -19.63 -0.71
C ALA A 412 -2.24 -18.81 0.19
N TYR A 413 -2.51 -18.78 1.49
CA TYR A 413 -1.83 -17.97 2.48
C TYR A 413 -0.93 -18.80 3.38
N LYS A 414 0.03 -18.16 4.06
CA LYS A 414 0.85 -18.81 5.09
C LYS A 414 -0.01 -19.28 6.26
N ASN A 415 0.52 -20.22 7.01
CA ASN A 415 -0.15 -20.76 8.17
C ASN A 415 -0.40 -19.65 9.23
N ALA A 416 -1.66 -19.42 9.59
CA ALA A 416 -2.07 -18.37 10.50
C ALA A 416 -1.48 -18.52 11.91
N ASP A 417 -1.38 -19.75 12.43
CA ASP A 417 -0.82 -19.99 13.76
C ASP A 417 0.67 -19.69 13.80
N LYS A 418 1.39 -19.98 12.69
CA LYS A 418 2.79 -19.62 12.54
C LYS A 418 3.00 -18.11 12.46
N ILE A 419 2.12 -17.39 11.81
CA ILE A 419 2.16 -15.91 11.82
C ILE A 419 1.93 -15.37 13.24
N LYS A 420 0.94 -15.90 13.98
CA LYS A 420 0.69 -15.54 15.38
C LYS A 420 1.89 -15.86 16.28
N GLU A 421 2.54 -17.00 16.07
CA GLU A 421 3.77 -17.41 16.77
C GLU A 421 4.90 -16.42 16.51
N GLN A 422 5.14 -16.05 15.24
CA GLN A 422 6.20 -15.12 14.87
C GLN A 422 5.92 -13.69 15.36
N ILE A 423 4.65 -13.23 15.37
CA ILE A 423 4.28 -11.94 15.98
C ILE A 423 4.73 -11.90 17.44
N ARG A 424 4.50 -12.96 18.20
CA ARG A 424 4.95 -13.06 19.61
C ARG A 424 6.47 -13.16 19.72
N HIS A 425 7.09 -14.03 18.90
CA HIS A 425 8.53 -14.26 18.90
C HIS A 425 9.34 -12.98 18.66
N PHE A 426 8.93 -12.20 17.69
CA PHE A 426 9.59 -10.94 17.32
C PHE A 426 9.04 -9.72 18.07
N ASN A 427 8.11 -9.87 18.98
CA ASN A 427 7.55 -8.79 19.81
C ASN A 427 6.90 -7.66 18.96
N LEU A 428 6.15 -8.04 17.92
CA LEU A 428 5.60 -7.08 16.95
C LEU A 428 4.31 -6.40 17.40
N GLY A 429 3.70 -6.85 18.48
CA GLY A 429 2.48 -6.32 19.07
C GLY A 429 1.81 -7.31 19.98
N THR A 430 0.78 -6.84 20.70
CA THR A 430 -0.04 -7.68 21.58
C THR A 430 -1.41 -7.87 20.99
N VAL A 431 -1.85 -9.12 20.80
CA VAL A 431 -3.23 -9.45 20.45
C VAL A 431 -4.11 -9.20 21.66
N VAL A 432 -5.05 -8.28 21.55
CA VAL A 432 -5.99 -7.89 22.62
C VAL A 432 -7.40 -8.44 22.41
N ASP A 433 -7.75 -8.76 21.17
CA ASP A 433 -8.99 -9.44 20.81
C ASP A 433 -8.83 -10.20 19.48
N GLU A 434 -9.77 -11.10 19.19
CA GLU A 434 -9.90 -11.81 17.92
C GLU A 434 -11.35 -11.74 17.44
N ILE A 435 -11.56 -11.35 16.16
CA ILE A 435 -12.88 -11.36 15.52
C ILE A 435 -12.97 -12.65 14.70
N TYR A 436 -13.74 -13.63 15.20
CA TYR A 436 -13.92 -14.92 14.54
C TYR A 436 -14.82 -14.84 13.32
N PRO A 437 -14.53 -15.55 12.23
CA PRO A 437 -15.30 -15.47 11.01
C PRO A 437 -16.70 -16.05 11.18
N TYR A 438 -17.70 -15.30 10.75
CA TYR A 438 -19.03 -15.79 10.38
C TYR A 438 -19.11 -15.99 8.88
N GLY A 439 -18.60 -15.01 8.10
CA GLY A 439 -18.57 -15.07 6.65
C GLY A 439 -17.74 -13.97 6.00
N CYS A 440 -17.52 -14.16 4.70
CA CYS A 440 -16.69 -13.27 3.90
C CYS A 440 -17.27 -13.09 2.49
N ILE A 441 -17.23 -11.86 1.97
CA ILE A 441 -17.56 -11.53 0.58
C ILE A 441 -16.28 -11.07 -0.11
N MET A 442 -15.96 -11.71 -1.24
CA MET A 442 -14.82 -11.33 -2.09
C MET A 442 -15.29 -11.09 -3.53
N ALA A 443 -14.42 -10.49 -4.34
CA ALA A 443 -14.73 -10.22 -5.74
C ALA A 443 -15.05 -11.51 -6.53
N GLY A 444 -14.32 -12.58 -6.26
CA GLY A 444 -14.34 -13.79 -7.07
C GLY A 444 -13.54 -13.65 -8.36
N HIS A 445 -13.61 -14.67 -9.23
CA HIS A 445 -12.89 -14.63 -10.49
C HIS A 445 -13.53 -13.61 -11.45
N ILE A 446 -12.72 -12.65 -11.92
CA ILE A 446 -13.14 -11.61 -12.85
C ILE A 446 -12.43 -11.84 -14.19
N ASP A 447 -13.18 -12.06 -15.25
CA ASP A 447 -12.64 -12.12 -16.61
C ASP A 447 -12.12 -10.73 -17.02
N LYS A 448 -10.80 -10.63 -17.21
CA LYS A 448 -10.16 -9.37 -17.65
C LYS A 448 -10.06 -9.35 -19.18
N PRO A 449 -10.90 -8.59 -19.90
CA PRO A 449 -10.97 -8.64 -21.37
C PRO A 449 -9.64 -8.35 -22.06
N TRP A 450 -8.76 -7.53 -21.44
CA TRP A 450 -7.46 -7.16 -21.98
C TRP A 450 -6.35 -8.21 -21.80
N ARG A 451 -6.59 -9.30 -21.05
CA ARG A 451 -5.65 -10.43 -20.93
C ARG A 451 -5.90 -11.54 -21.95
N ARG A 452 -6.88 -11.37 -22.83
CA ARG A 452 -7.20 -12.32 -23.92
C ARG A 452 -6.43 -12.02 -25.22
N LYS A 453 -5.22 -11.45 -25.11
CA LYS A 453 -4.32 -11.31 -26.28
C LYS A 453 -3.04 -12.09 -26.03
#